data_a7993503330b665fd370e7bef6091873
#
_entry.id   a7993503330b665fd370e7bef6091873
#
_cell.length_a   1.000
_cell.length_b   1.000
_cell.length_c   1.000
_cell.angle_alpha   90.00
_cell.angle_beta   90.00
_cell.angle_gamma   90.00
#
_symmetry.space_group_name_H-M   'P 1'
#
loop_
_entity.id
_entity.type
_entity.pdbx_description
1 polymer ?
#
loop_
_entity_poly.entity_id
_entity_poly.type
_entity_poly.pdbx_seq_one_letter_code
_entity_poly.pdbx_strand_id
1 'polypeptide(L)'
;MHAYRTHSCGELRESHVGERVKLSGWIHRKRDHGNLLFVDLRDHYGITQIVTDIADEAFRLLEGLRVESVVTVEGEIVRRASDAVNANLATGQIELHADAVEIQSQAQELPLPVFGDQEYPEEIRLRYRYLDLRRERIHNNIILRSKVISSIRRRMIDQGFTEFQTPILTASSPEGARDYLVPSRVHPGKFYALPQAPQMFKQLIMVAGFDRYFQIAPCFRDEDARADRSPGEFYQLDFEMSFVTQDDVFAAIEPVLAGVFEEFANGRSVTPAGQFPRIPYREAMLKYGSDKPDLRNPILISDVSAHFQGSGFGLFSRIVEGGGAVRAIPAPGTAGHSRKFFDDMNDWARSEGHAGLGYITQKGGELGGPIAKNHGEEATRKLVAELGLGPDDGIFFAAGKPDQAAKLAGAARTRIAEQLDLIDRDRFDFCWIVDFPMYEYDEESKKVDFSHNPFSMPQGGLEALESKDPLEILAFQYDIVCNGVELSSGAIRNHRPDIMYKAFEIAGYSQQDVDTNFSGMINAFKFGAPPHGGSAPGIDRIVMLLADEPNLREVVLFPMNQRAEDLMMGAPGEVTAKQLRELHIRLLPPSGTAAKDPARSVAPE
;
A
#
# COMPACT_ATOMS: atom_id res chain seq x y z
N MET A 1 18.88 -21.18 36.64
CA MET A 1 19.03 -21.52 35.20
C MET A 1 17.64 -21.50 34.61
N HIS A 2 17.44 -20.89 33.41
CA HIS A 2 16.13 -20.87 32.75
C HIS A 2 15.71 -22.31 32.39
N ALA A 3 14.41 -22.66 32.52
CA ALA A 3 13.95 -24.03 32.32
C ALA A 3 14.20 -24.57 30.90
N TYR A 4 14.04 -23.72 29.87
CA TYR A 4 14.11 -24.14 28.47
C TYR A 4 15.40 -23.76 27.76
N ARG A 5 16.10 -22.69 28.12
CA ARG A 5 17.29 -22.26 27.38
C ARG A 5 18.23 -21.41 28.23
N THR A 6 19.54 -21.52 27.96
CA THR A 6 20.56 -20.63 28.49
C THR A 6 20.90 -19.52 27.51
N HIS A 7 20.85 -19.84 26.20
CA HIS A 7 21.16 -18.96 25.08
C HIS A 7 20.10 -19.12 23.98
N SER A 8 19.99 -18.15 23.08
CA SER A 8 19.25 -18.29 21.83
C SER A 8 20.07 -19.00 20.75
N CYS A 9 19.39 -19.56 19.73
CA CYS A 9 20.06 -20.26 18.64
C CYS A 9 20.89 -19.32 17.73
N GLY A 10 20.71 -18.01 17.81
CA GLY A 10 21.48 -17.03 17.04
C GLY A 10 22.61 -16.34 17.80
N GLU A 11 22.72 -16.57 19.10
CA GLU A 11 23.59 -15.81 20.00
C GLU A 11 25.01 -16.37 20.10
N LEU A 12 25.17 -17.69 19.94
CA LEU A 12 26.41 -18.39 20.17
C LEU A 12 27.53 -18.02 19.19
N ARG A 13 28.76 -17.92 19.73
CA ARG A 13 29.97 -17.57 18.98
C ARG A 13 31.15 -18.44 19.45
N GLU A 14 32.32 -18.31 18.83
CA GLU A 14 33.55 -19.02 19.23
C GLU A 14 33.94 -18.77 20.69
N SER A 15 33.56 -17.64 21.28
CA SER A 15 33.79 -17.34 22.71
C SER A 15 33.10 -18.30 23.67
N HIS A 16 32.06 -19.02 23.20
CA HIS A 16 31.30 -19.98 24.02
C HIS A 16 31.84 -21.43 23.89
N VAL A 17 32.93 -21.65 23.15
CA VAL A 17 33.53 -22.99 22.99
C VAL A 17 33.96 -23.53 24.36
N GLY A 18 33.55 -24.77 24.66
CA GLY A 18 33.74 -25.43 25.96
C GLY A 18 32.65 -25.15 26.99
N GLU A 19 31.68 -24.26 26.66
CA GLU A 19 30.54 -24.03 27.55
C GLU A 19 29.45 -25.09 27.33
N ARG A 20 28.83 -25.50 28.44
CA ARG A 20 27.63 -26.33 28.39
C ARG A 20 26.39 -25.45 28.33
N VAL A 21 25.62 -25.59 27.23
CA VAL A 21 24.45 -24.75 26.97
C VAL A 21 23.18 -25.59 26.77
N LYS A 22 22.06 -24.93 26.93
CA LYS A 22 20.72 -25.45 26.67
C LYS A 22 20.06 -24.55 25.61
N LEU A 23 19.63 -25.12 24.50
CA LEU A 23 18.93 -24.45 23.40
C LEU A 23 17.53 -25.04 23.24
N SER A 24 16.55 -24.21 22.91
CA SER A 24 15.21 -24.65 22.52
C SER A 24 14.81 -24.02 21.20
N GLY A 25 14.23 -24.83 20.32
CA GLY A 25 13.82 -24.37 18.99
C GLY A 25 13.13 -25.43 18.17
N TRP A 26 12.93 -25.11 16.92
CA TRP A 26 12.37 -25.98 15.89
C TRP A 26 13.48 -26.69 15.13
N ILE A 27 13.30 -28.00 14.86
CA ILE A 27 14.16 -28.77 13.96
C ILE A 27 13.95 -28.22 12.53
N HIS A 28 14.88 -27.39 12.04
CA HIS A 28 14.77 -26.75 10.72
C HIS A 28 15.18 -27.69 9.58
N ARG A 29 16.33 -28.35 9.73
CA ARG A 29 16.86 -29.33 8.78
C ARG A 29 17.54 -30.47 9.51
N LYS A 30 17.55 -31.66 8.89
CA LYS A 30 18.31 -32.81 9.33
C LYS A 30 19.16 -33.35 8.18
N ARG A 31 20.38 -33.76 8.49
CA ARG A 31 21.31 -34.42 7.56
C ARG A 31 21.94 -35.60 8.27
N ASP A 32 21.62 -36.80 7.78
CA ASP A 32 22.19 -38.05 8.29
C ASP A 32 23.44 -38.40 7.47
N HIS A 33 24.58 -38.55 8.15
CA HIS A 33 25.85 -38.96 7.59
C HIS A 33 26.30 -40.34 8.13
N GLY A 34 25.33 -41.20 8.44
CA GLY A 34 25.53 -42.55 8.92
C GLY A 34 25.82 -42.61 10.42
N ASN A 35 27.02 -42.25 10.86
CA ASN A 35 27.37 -42.25 12.28
C ASN A 35 27.04 -40.93 13.01
N LEU A 36 26.80 -39.86 12.27
CA LEU A 36 26.53 -38.54 12.81
C LEU A 36 25.21 -37.99 12.22
N LEU A 37 24.39 -37.45 13.08
CA LEU A 37 23.20 -36.68 12.69
C LEU A 37 23.45 -35.21 12.95
N PHE A 38 23.30 -34.42 11.89
CA PHE A 38 23.36 -32.96 11.94
C PHE A 38 21.93 -32.41 11.92
N VAL A 39 21.60 -31.54 12.89
CA VAL A 39 20.30 -30.90 13.00
C VAL A 39 20.51 -29.41 13.09
N ASP A 40 19.95 -28.65 12.18
CA ASP A 40 19.87 -27.22 12.27
C ASP A 40 18.68 -26.86 13.19
N LEU A 41 18.94 -26.38 14.40
CA LEU A 41 17.95 -25.92 15.35
C LEU A 41 17.74 -24.43 15.21
N ARG A 42 16.50 -24.02 14.98
CA ARG A 42 16.11 -22.63 14.73
C ARG A 42 15.22 -22.10 15.84
N ASP A 43 15.47 -20.87 16.25
CA ASP A 43 14.55 -20.05 17.04
C ASP A 43 14.27 -18.71 16.34
N HIS A 44 13.70 -17.74 17.06
CA HIS A 44 13.48 -16.38 16.55
C HIS A 44 14.77 -15.64 16.17
N TYR A 45 15.87 -15.94 16.84
CA TYR A 45 17.13 -15.20 16.76
C TYR A 45 18.11 -15.76 15.74
N GLY A 46 17.94 -17.02 15.33
CA GLY A 46 18.82 -17.64 14.36
C GLY A 46 18.84 -19.16 14.40
N ILE A 47 19.94 -19.72 13.92
CA ILE A 47 20.13 -21.16 13.74
C ILE A 47 21.46 -21.57 14.39
N THR A 48 21.45 -22.68 15.14
CA THR A 48 22.66 -23.37 15.62
C THR A 48 22.63 -24.82 15.14
N GLN A 49 23.75 -25.31 14.59
CA GLN A 49 23.90 -26.72 14.24
C GLN A 49 24.10 -27.54 15.49
N ILE A 50 23.29 -28.60 15.61
CA ILE A 50 23.40 -29.64 16.63
C ILE A 50 24.05 -30.86 15.99
N VAL A 51 24.95 -31.52 16.67
CA VAL A 51 25.58 -32.78 16.25
C VAL A 51 25.37 -33.84 17.31
N THR A 52 25.04 -35.05 16.90
CA THR A 52 24.92 -36.20 17.80
C THR A 52 25.44 -37.47 17.10
N ASP A 53 26.07 -38.36 17.87
CA ASP A 53 26.61 -39.64 17.42
C ASP A 53 25.53 -40.73 17.47
N ILE A 54 25.59 -41.72 16.56
CA ILE A 54 24.65 -42.86 16.50
C ILE A 54 24.60 -43.65 17.81
N ALA A 55 25.65 -43.61 18.61
CA ALA A 55 25.71 -44.26 19.89
C ALA A 55 24.84 -43.59 20.96
N ASP A 56 24.51 -42.31 20.79
CA ASP A 56 23.81 -41.49 21.77
C ASP A 56 22.27 -41.68 21.70
N GLU A 57 21.62 -41.59 22.84
CA GLU A 57 20.16 -41.56 22.91
C GLU A 57 19.58 -40.38 22.17
N ALA A 58 20.27 -39.23 22.18
CA ALA A 58 19.92 -38.02 21.48
C ALA A 58 19.77 -38.24 19.95
N PHE A 59 20.62 -39.08 19.35
CA PHE A 59 20.53 -39.44 17.94
C PHE A 59 19.18 -40.07 17.60
N ARG A 60 18.79 -41.12 18.36
CA ARG A 60 17.55 -41.87 18.11
C ARG A 60 16.32 -41.00 18.26
N LEU A 61 16.32 -40.11 19.24
CA LEU A 61 15.22 -39.17 19.46
C LEU A 61 15.09 -38.18 18.30
N LEU A 62 16.20 -37.54 17.91
CA LEU A 62 16.21 -36.56 16.82
C LEU A 62 15.97 -37.18 15.44
N GLU A 63 16.49 -38.38 15.18
CA GLU A 63 16.28 -39.09 13.92
C GLU A 63 14.79 -39.39 13.70
N GLY A 64 14.08 -39.83 14.75
CA GLY A 64 12.66 -40.19 14.68
C GLY A 64 11.71 -38.98 14.53
N LEU A 65 12.17 -37.76 14.83
CA LEU A 65 11.33 -36.56 14.76
C LEU A 65 11.25 -35.99 13.34
N ARG A 66 10.11 -35.43 13.01
CA ARG A 66 9.94 -34.63 11.80
C ARG A 66 10.53 -33.23 11.95
N VAL A 67 10.89 -32.61 10.83
CA VAL A 67 11.22 -31.19 10.78
C VAL A 67 10.05 -30.36 11.34
N GLU A 68 10.36 -29.20 11.90
CA GLU A 68 9.44 -28.33 12.63
C GLU A 68 8.90 -28.91 13.94
N SER A 69 9.39 -30.09 14.41
CA SER A 69 9.21 -30.49 15.82
C SER A 69 10.01 -29.57 16.73
N VAL A 70 9.49 -29.31 17.94
CA VAL A 70 10.12 -28.45 18.94
C VAL A 70 10.87 -29.31 19.94
N VAL A 71 12.13 -29.00 20.14
CA VAL A 71 13.01 -29.72 21.07
C VAL A 71 13.80 -28.74 21.94
N THR A 72 14.18 -29.23 23.12
CA THR A 72 15.22 -28.63 23.97
C THR A 72 16.43 -29.55 23.93
N VAL A 73 17.60 -29.00 23.62
CA VAL A 73 18.86 -29.75 23.50
C VAL A 73 19.86 -29.18 24.44
N GLU A 74 20.52 -30.05 25.21
CA GLU A 74 21.66 -29.70 26.09
C GLU A 74 22.93 -30.35 25.57
N GLY A 75 24.04 -29.62 25.64
CA GLY A 75 25.33 -30.16 25.21
C GLY A 75 26.45 -29.12 25.33
N GLU A 76 27.61 -29.51 24.86
CA GLU A 76 28.81 -28.68 24.82
C GLU A 76 28.97 -27.98 23.48
N ILE A 77 29.38 -26.71 23.51
CA ILE A 77 29.74 -25.95 22.30
C ILE A 77 31.15 -26.33 21.85
N VAL A 78 31.27 -26.76 20.60
CA VAL A 78 32.52 -27.17 20.00
C VAL A 78 32.79 -26.33 18.75
N ARG A 79 34.07 -26.09 18.44
CA ARG A 79 34.48 -25.45 17.20
C ARG A 79 34.31 -26.43 16.03
N ARG A 80 33.68 -25.99 14.95
CA ARG A 80 33.64 -26.78 13.71
C ARG A 80 35.04 -26.98 13.10
N ALA A 81 35.23 -28.09 12.41
CA ALA A 81 36.40 -28.28 11.57
C ALA A 81 36.47 -27.17 10.51
N SER A 82 37.67 -26.78 10.12
CA SER A 82 37.92 -25.64 9.22
C SER A 82 37.20 -25.76 7.86
N ASP A 83 37.02 -26.98 7.37
CA ASP A 83 36.32 -27.34 6.13
C ASP A 83 34.78 -27.40 6.28
N ALA A 84 34.30 -27.42 7.54
CA ALA A 84 32.88 -27.47 7.88
C ALA A 84 32.29 -26.12 8.34
N VAL A 85 33.10 -25.05 8.38
CA VAL A 85 32.67 -23.70 8.72
C VAL A 85 31.65 -23.18 7.71
N ASN A 86 30.50 -22.67 8.21
CA ASN A 86 29.46 -22.07 7.36
C ASN A 86 29.44 -20.55 7.52
N ALA A 87 30.05 -19.84 6.55
CA ALA A 87 30.12 -18.38 6.57
C ALA A 87 28.75 -17.67 6.45
N ASN A 88 27.69 -18.37 6.03
CA ASN A 88 26.35 -17.80 5.87
C ASN A 88 25.55 -17.80 7.18
N LEU A 89 26.08 -18.43 8.26
CA LEU A 89 25.43 -18.43 9.57
C LEU A 89 26.28 -17.65 10.58
N ALA A 90 25.66 -16.81 11.38
CA ALA A 90 26.33 -16.08 12.46
C ALA A 90 26.98 -17.03 13.50
N THR A 91 26.44 -18.24 13.67
CA THR A 91 26.93 -19.34 14.52
C THR A 91 27.77 -20.35 13.75
N GLY A 92 28.11 -20.07 12.49
CA GLY A 92 28.67 -21.05 11.55
C GLY A 92 30.07 -21.56 11.87
N GLN A 93 30.76 -21.00 12.86
CA GLN A 93 32.08 -21.44 13.35
C GLN A 93 31.98 -22.47 14.46
N ILE A 94 30.80 -22.63 15.05
CA ILE A 94 30.56 -23.53 16.19
C ILE A 94 29.42 -24.51 15.90
N GLU A 95 29.36 -25.55 16.70
CA GLU A 95 28.26 -26.49 16.75
C GLU A 95 28.03 -26.96 18.20
N LEU A 96 26.83 -27.44 18.51
CA LEU A 96 26.51 -28.01 19.80
C LEU A 96 26.53 -29.53 19.70
N HIS A 97 27.43 -30.18 20.47
CA HIS A 97 27.41 -31.64 20.63
C HIS A 97 26.39 -32.02 21.69
N ALA A 98 25.31 -32.67 21.26
CA ALA A 98 24.15 -32.94 22.08
C ALA A 98 24.36 -34.13 23.02
N ASP A 99 24.20 -33.91 24.31
CA ASP A 99 24.20 -34.95 25.35
C ASP A 99 22.77 -35.39 25.74
N ALA A 100 21.84 -34.45 25.71
CA ALA A 100 20.44 -34.71 26.08
C ALA A 100 19.47 -33.94 25.17
N VAL A 101 18.34 -34.58 24.89
CA VAL A 101 17.24 -34.02 24.09
C VAL A 101 15.92 -34.24 24.82
N GLU A 102 15.14 -33.19 24.95
CA GLU A 102 13.78 -33.25 25.45
C GLU A 102 12.82 -32.81 24.34
N ILE A 103 11.82 -33.63 24.05
CA ILE A 103 10.80 -33.33 23.03
C ILE A 103 9.73 -32.46 23.66
N GLN A 104 9.60 -31.21 23.19
CA GLN A 104 8.56 -30.30 23.67
C GLN A 104 7.26 -30.48 22.88
N SER A 105 7.35 -30.71 21.55
CA SER A 105 6.19 -30.93 20.69
C SER A 105 6.60 -31.60 19.38
N GLN A 106 5.86 -32.61 18.96
CA GLN A 106 6.07 -33.30 17.68
C GLN A 106 5.24 -32.65 16.57
N ALA A 107 5.87 -32.39 15.42
CA ALA A 107 5.18 -31.92 14.25
C ALA A 107 4.54 -33.08 13.48
N GLN A 108 3.39 -32.82 12.90
CA GLN A 108 2.79 -33.67 11.85
C GLN A 108 3.44 -33.38 10.49
N GLU A 109 2.96 -34.03 9.44
CA GLU A 109 3.36 -33.68 8.07
C GLU A 109 2.92 -32.24 7.75
N LEU A 110 3.86 -31.44 7.25
CA LEU A 110 3.61 -30.03 7.00
C LEU A 110 2.82 -29.84 5.71
N PRO A 111 1.75 -29.03 5.73
CA PRO A 111 1.00 -28.69 4.52
C PRO A 111 1.77 -27.81 3.55
N LEU A 112 2.80 -27.10 4.04
CA LEU A 112 3.77 -26.37 3.25
C LEU A 112 5.14 -26.41 3.94
N PRO A 113 6.24 -26.58 3.20
CA PRO A 113 7.60 -26.47 3.73
C PRO A 113 7.90 -25.07 4.23
N VAL A 114 8.65 -24.98 5.34
CA VAL A 114 9.05 -23.72 5.97
C VAL A 114 10.37 -23.18 5.41
N PHE A 115 11.16 -24.01 4.75
CA PHE A 115 12.47 -23.66 4.19
C PHE A 115 12.47 -23.73 2.65
N GLY A 116 13.41 -22.99 2.03
CA GLY A 116 13.57 -22.88 0.58
C GLY A 116 12.70 -21.77 -0.02
N ASP A 117 12.97 -21.49 -1.31
CA ASP A 117 12.39 -20.33 -2.05
C ASP A 117 11.17 -20.73 -2.89
N GLN A 118 10.63 -21.94 -2.69
CA GLN A 118 9.48 -22.42 -3.44
C GLN A 118 8.26 -21.56 -3.14
N GLU A 119 7.59 -21.11 -4.20
CA GLU A 119 6.31 -20.41 -4.11
C GLU A 119 5.16 -21.38 -3.87
N TYR A 120 4.21 -20.97 -3.05
CA TYR A 120 2.99 -21.70 -2.75
C TYR A 120 1.77 -20.84 -3.04
N PRO A 121 0.62 -21.45 -3.41
CA PRO A 121 -0.62 -20.72 -3.59
C PRO A 121 -0.98 -19.92 -2.33
N GLU A 122 -1.42 -18.69 -2.52
CA GLU A 122 -1.75 -17.76 -1.43
C GLU A 122 -2.75 -18.36 -0.43
N GLU A 123 -3.75 -19.10 -0.92
CA GLU A 123 -4.76 -19.73 -0.08
C GLU A 123 -4.16 -20.70 0.96
N ILE A 124 -3.17 -21.50 0.56
CA ILE A 124 -2.47 -22.42 1.48
C ILE A 124 -1.64 -21.63 2.48
N ARG A 125 -0.92 -20.62 2.01
CA ARG A 125 -0.09 -19.75 2.84
C ARG A 125 -0.91 -19.00 3.90
N LEU A 126 -2.08 -18.50 3.54
CA LEU A 126 -2.97 -17.79 4.48
C LEU A 126 -3.67 -18.74 5.45
N ARG A 127 -4.07 -19.93 5.00
CA ARG A 127 -4.68 -20.97 5.87
C ARG A 127 -3.71 -21.45 6.95
N TYR A 128 -2.44 -21.57 6.62
CA TYR A 128 -1.38 -21.98 7.53
C TYR A 128 -0.38 -20.83 7.79
N ARG A 129 -0.89 -19.61 7.96
CA ARG A 129 -0.07 -18.42 8.08
C ARG A 129 1.00 -18.50 9.16
N TYR A 130 0.74 -19.19 10.27
CA TYR A 130 1.71 -19.45 11.34
C TYR A 130 2.92 -20.30 10.88
N LEU A 131 2.79 -21.10 9.82
CA LEU A 131 3.93 -21.79 9.17
C LEU A 131 4.61 -20.87 8.16
N ASP A 132 3.85 -20.15 7.34
CA ASP A 132 4.38 -19.19 6.38
C ASP A 132 5.21 -18.10 7.06
N LEU A 133 4.81 -17.65 8.25
CA LEU A 133 5.55 -16.71 9.10
C LEU A 133 6.90 -17.25 9.64
N ARG A 134 7.14 -18.57 9.56
CA ARG A 134 8.45 -19.16 9.87
C ARG A 134 9.41 -19.10 8.69
N ARG A 135 8.92 -18.85 7.47
CA ARG A 135 9.76 -18.66 6.28
C ARG A 135 10.52 -17.35 6.37
N GLU A 136 11.80 -17.38 6.05
CA GLU A 136 12.73 -16.28 6.29
C GLU A 136 12.24 -14.95 5.70
N ARG A 137 11.80 -14.94 4.43
CA ARG A 137 11.30 -13.74 3.75
C ARG A 137 10.14 -13.10 4.52
N ILE A 138 9.10 -13.87 4.83
CA ILE A 138 7.90 -13.36 5.51
C ILE A 138 8.22 -12.96 6.95
N HIS A 139 9.02 -13.77 7.66
CA HIS A 139 9.49 -13.44 9.01
C HIS A 139 10.20 -12.08 9.04
N ASN A 140 11.14 -11.86 8.12
CA ASN A 140 11.90 -10.61 8.02
C ASN A 140 11.01 -9.42 7.67
N ASN A 141 10.00 -9.58 6.82
CA ASN A 141 9.03 -8.53 6.50
C ASN A 141 8.27 -8.07 7.75
N ILE A 142 7.85 -9.01 8.60
CA ILE A 142 7.13 -8.67 9.84
C ILE A 142 8.06 -8.02 10.87
N ILE A 143 9.30 -8.48 10.97
CA ILE A 143 10.31 -7.81 11.82
C ILE A 143 10.60 -6.39 11.31
N LEU A 144 10.75 -6.21 9.99
CA LEU A 144 10.89 -4.90 9.38
C LEU A 144 9.71 -3.98 9.74
N ARG A 145 8.47 -4.48 9.59
CA ARG A 145 7.26 -3.74 9.99
C ARG A 145 7.34 -3.24 11.44
N SER A 146 7.72 -4.11 12.36
CA SER A 146 7.86 -3.75 13.78
C SER A 146 8.90 -2.66 14.00
N LYS A 147 10.05 -2.76 13.33
CA LYS A 147 11.12 -1.76 13.40
C LYS A 147 10.71 -0.42 12.79
N VAL A 148 10.04 -0.44 11.65
CA VAL A 148 9.49 0.76 10.98
C VAL A 148 8.53 1.50 11.90
N ILE A 149 7.58 0.79 12.53
CA ILE A 149 6.63 1.40 13.47
C ILE A 149 7.36 2.02 14.68
N SER A 150 8.36 1.33 15.23
CA SER A 150 9.18 1.84 16.32
C SER A 150 9.96 3.11 15.92
N SER A 151 10.51 3.14 14.71
CA SER A 151 11.22 4.30 14.16
C SER A 151 10.28 5.48 13.96
N ILE A 152 9.09 5.26 13.40
CA ILE A 152 8.06 6.28 13.24
C ILE A 152 7.70 6.90 14.60
N ARG A 153 7.37 6.08 15.62
CA ARG A 153 7.02 6.57 16.96
C ARG A 153 8.11 7.44 17.56
N ARG A 154 9.36 6.98 17.53
CA ARG A 154 10.50 7.74 18.05
C ARG A 154 10.60 9.11 17.39
N ARG A 155 10.55 9.16 16.04
CA ARG A 155 10.67 10.39 15.26
C ARG A 155 9.51 11.36 15.50
N MET A 156 8.29 10.86 15.68
CA MET A 156 7.12 11.69 16.02
C MET A 156 7.25 12.28 17.43
N ILE A 157 7.61 11.47 18.42
CA ILE A 157 7.80 11.91 19.80
C ILE A 157 8.93 12.94 19.91
N ASP A 158 10.04 12.73 19.19
CA ASP A 158 11.19 13.65 19.17
C ASP A 158 10.82 15.04 18.61
N GLN A 159 9.76 15.12 17.78
CA GLN A 159 9.20 16.37 17.28
C GLN A 159 8.09 16.96 18.15
N GLY A 160 7.87 16.42 19.35
CA GLY A 160 6.90 16.92 20.31
C GLY A 160 5.45 16.50 20.05
N PHE A 161 5.23 15.49 19.23
CA PHE A 161 3.89 14.90 19.10
C PHE A 161 3.56 14.00 20.29
N THR A 162 2.28 14.02 20.66
CA THR A 162 1.73 13.13 21.70
C THR A 162 0.94 12.01 21.05
N GLU A 163 1.23 10.75 21.41
CA GLU A 163 0.47 9.58 20.94
C GLU A 163 -0.81 9.44 21.74
N PHE A 164 -1.97 9.46 21.07
CA PHE A 164 -3.28 9.22 21.63
C PHE A 164 -3.92 7.99 21.00
N GLN A 165 -5.03 7.55 21.58
CA GLN A 165 -5.92 6.53 21.03
C GLN A 165 -7.31 7.11 20.88
N THR A 166 -7.98 6.74 19.80
CA THR A 166 -9.36 7.14 19.51
C THR A 166 -10.29 5.92 19.51
N PRO A 167 -11.61 6.10 19.70
CA PRO A 167 -12.54 4.99 19.75
C PRO A 167 -12.57 4.14 18.47
N ILE A 168 -12.63 2.82 18.65
CA ILE A 168 -12.85 1.84 17.57
C ILE A 168 -14.34 1.65 17.30
N LEU A 169 -15.20 1.65 18.32
CA LEU A 169 -16.66 1.66 18.15
C LEU A 169 -17.15 3.10 18.12
N THR A 170 -17.62 3.55 16.95
CA THR A 170 -18.04 4.94 16.73
C THR A 170 -19.32 5.02 15.89
N ALA A 171 -19.69 6.20 15.46
CA ALA A 171 -20.74 6.40 14.49
C ALA A 171 -20.21 6.22 13.06
N SER A 172 -21.11 5.89 12.13
CA SER A 172 -20.82 5.92 10.70
C SER A 172 -20.27 7.27 10.27
N SER A 173 -19.25 7.26 9.43
CA SER A 173 -18.59 8.44 8.89
C SER A 173 -18.81 8.50 7.37
N PRO A 174 -19.20 9.65 6.82
CA PRO A 174 -19.44 9.80 5.38
C PRO A 174 -18.15 9.98 4.57
N GLU A 175 -17.08 9.23 4.86
CA GLU A 175 -15.77 9.37 4.22
C GLU A 175 -15.62 8.62 2.88
N GLY A 176 -16.72 8.19 2.27
CA GLY A 176 -16.74 7.65 0.90
C GLY A 176 -16.57 6.13 0.77
N ALA A 177 -15.95 5.44 1.72
CA ALA A 177 -15.91 3.96 1.74
C ALA A 177 -17.15 3.38 2.44
N ARG A 178 -17.38 2.07 2.28
CA ARG A 178 -18.43 1.39 3.06
C ARG A 178 -17.91 1.08 4.45
N ASP A 179 -18.80 1.29 5.46
CA ASP A 179 -18.50 0.99 6.85
C ASP A 179 -18.69 -0.49 7.18
N TYR A 180 -17.85 -1.03 8.06
CA TYR A 180 -18.17 -2.22 8.82
C TYR A 180 -19.08 -1.86 9.97
N LEU A 181 -20.28 -2.46 10.03
CA LEU A 181 -21.30 -2.17 11.04
C LEU A 181 -21.33 -3.21 12.14
N VAL A 182 -21.37 -2.76 13.39
CA VAL A 182 -21.48 -3.60 14.59
C VAL A 182 -22.82 -3.34 15.27
N PRO A 183 -23.74 -4.32 15.33
CA PRO A 183 -25.07 -4.11 15.94
C PRO A 183 -24.98 -3.90 17.45
N SER A 184 -25.80 -2.99 17.97
CA SER A 184 -25.88 -2.72 19.40
C SER A 184 -26.92 -3.62 20.08
N ARG A 185 -26.50 -4.40 21.07
CA ARG A 185 -27.40 -5.19 21.91
C ARG A 185 -28.27 -4.30 22.83
N VAL A 186 -27.73 -3.17 23.27
CA VAL A 186 -28.41 -2.26 24.24
C VAL A 186 -29.40 -1.32 23.56
N HIS A 187 -29.17 -1.02 22.28
CA HIS A 187 -30.01 -0.12 21.48
C HIS A 187 -30.53 -0.86 20.24
N PRO A 188 -31.70 -1.56 20.35
CA PRO A 188 -32.24 -2.33 19.23
C PRO A 188 -32.40 -1.51 17.95
N GLY A 189 -31.97 -2.07 16.81
CA GLY A 189 -32.01 -1.41 15.50
C GLY A 189 -30.95 -0.33 15.28
N LYS A 190 -30.04 -0.12 16.23
CA LYS A 190 -28.89 0.79 16.07
C LYS A 190 -27.59 0.03 15.96
N PHE A 191 -26.65 0.63 15.21
CA PHE A 191 -25.35 0.07 14.92
C PHE A 191 -24.25 1.06 15.29
N TYR A 192 -23.14 0.53 15.76
CA TYR A 192 -21.86 1.21 15.72
C TYR A 192 -21.22 0.95 14.37
N ALA A 193 -20.28 1.80 13.96
CA ALA A 193 -19.40 1.56 12.84
C ALA A 193 -17.94 1.41 13.32
N LEU A 194 -17.14 0.63 12.60
CA LEU A 194 -15.69 0.67 12.76
C LEU A 194 -15.14 1.88 11.99
N PRO A 195 -14.12 2.61 12.51
CA PRO A 195 -13.66 3.85 11.90
C PRO A 195 -12.93 3.59 10.58
N GLN A 196 -13.31 4.30 9.53
CA GLN A 196 -12.58 4.28 8.26
C GLN A 196 -11.20 4.97 8.37
N ALA A 197 -11.13 5.97 9.22
CA ALA A 197 -9.97 6.68 9.74
C ALA A 197 -10.41 7.50 10.96
N PRO A 198 -9.51 7.93 11.86
CA PRO A 198 -9.87 8.77 13.00
C PRO A 198 -10.05 10.25 12.63
N GLN A 199 -10.49 10.56 11.41
CA GLN A 199 -10.54 11.91 10.85
C GLN A 199 -11.33 12.89 11.72
N MET A 200 -12.54 12.52 12.15
CA MET A 200 -13.34 13.41 13.00
C MET A 200 -12.71 13.56 14.40
N PHE A 201 -12.17 12.50 14.95
CA PHE A 201 -11.58 12.53 16.30
C PHE A 201 -10.30 13.38 16.34
N LYS A 202 -9.43 13.29 15.34
CA LYS A 202 -8.20 14.10 15.32
C LYS A 202 -8.51 15.60 15.22
N GLN A 203 -9.52 16.00 14.47
CA GLN A 203 -9.98 17.38 14.42
C GLN A 203 -10.57 17.82 15.78
N LEU A 204 -11.35 16.95 16.45
CA LEU A 204 -11.87 17.22 17.80
C LEU A 204 -10.74 17.31 18.85
N ILE A 205 -9.64 16.57 18.69
CA ILE A 205 -8.45 16.69 19.53
C ILE A 205 -7.86 18.10 19.39
N MET A 206 -7.78 18.65 18.17
CA MET A 206 -7.33 20.02 17.96
C MET A 206 -8.27 21.06 18.60
N VAL A 207 -9.60 20.88 18.44
CA VAL A 207 -10.59 21.71 19.11
C VAL A 207 -10.51 21.61 20.63
N ALA A 208 -10.12 20.46 21.16
CA ALA A 208 -9.91 20.26 22.61
C ALA A 208 -8.63 20.95 23.15
N GLY A 209 -7.85 21.61 22.29
CA GLY A 209 -6.68 22.38 22.69
C GLY A 209 -5.37 21.60 22.72
N PHE A 210 -5.32 20.40 22.16
CA PHE A 210 -4.05 19.71 21.93
C PHE A 210 -3.39 20.23 20.67
N ASP A 211 -2.07 20.34 20.67
CA ASP A 211 -1.34 21.02 19.59
C ASP A 211 -0.79 20.06 18.53
N ARG A 212 -0.24 18.93 18.94
CA ARG A 212 0.37 17.91 18.08
C ARG A 212 -0.05 16.52 18.49
N TYR A 213 -0.87 15.91 17.67
CA TYR A 213 -1.40 14.56 17.86
C TYR A 213 -0.84 13.60 16.84
N PHE A 214 -0.57 12.36 17.25
CA PHE A 214 -0.47 11.22 16.35
C PHE A 214 -0.98 9.93 16.98
N GLN A 215 -1.25 8.95 16.15
CA GLN A 215 -1.40 7.54 16.56
C GLN A 215 -1.04 6.59 15.40
N ILE A 216 -0.70 5.37 15.74
CA ILE A 216 -0.67 4.26 14.80
C ILE A 216 -2.10 3.71 14.74
N ALA A 217 -2.90 4.25 13.82
CA ALA A 217 -4.34 4.10 13.79
C ALA A 217 -4.77 2.85 13.04
N PRO A 218 -5.54 1.93 13.65
CA PRO A 218 -6.27 0.92 12.90
C PRO A 218 -7.45 1.58 12.15
N CYS A 219 -7.54 1.29 10.86
CA CYS A 219 -8.58 1.79 9.97
C CYS A 219 -9.30 0.60 9.32
N PHE A 220 -10.61 0.73 9.09
CA PHE A 220 -11.46 -0.34 8.59
C PHE A 220 -12.29 0.16 7.40
N ARG A 221 -12.15 -0.48 6.24
CA ARG A 221 -12.93 -0.15 5.05
C ARG A 221 -13.41 -1.41 4.38
N ASP A 222 -14.72 -1.50 4.13
CA ASP A 222 -15.31 -2.59 3.35
C ASP A 222 -15.17 -2.27 1.86
N GLU A 223 -13.99 -2.55 1.34
CA GLU A 223 -13.59 -2.29 -0.04
C GLU A 223 -12.97 -3.54 -0.68
N ASP A 224 -13.00 -3.56 -2.01
CA ASP A 224 -12.39 -4.66 -2.77
C ASP A 224 -10.87 -4.69 -2.60
N ALA A 225 -10.33 -5.90 -2.45
CA ALA A 225 -8.90 -6.12 -2.31
C ALA A 225 -8.14 -5.79 -3.61
N ARG A 226 -6.96 -5.18 -3.46
CA ARG A 226 -5.96 -4.97 -4.51
C ARG A 226 -4.58 -5.35 -3.99
N ALA A 227 -3.57 -5.29 -4.83
CA ALA A 227 -2.19 -5.52 -4.39
C ALA A 227 -1.74 -4.50 -3.33
N ASP A 228 -2.14 -3.24 -3.50
CA ASP A 228 -1.83 -2.10 -2.62
C ASP A 228 -2.94 -1.77 -1.61
N ARG A 229 -3.97 -2.62 -1.50
CA ARG A 229 -5.13 -2.43 -0.62
C ARG A 229 -5.59 -3.76 -0.04
N SER A 230 -5.54 -3.88 1.29
CA SER A 230 -6.10 -5.03 2.01
C SER A 230 -7.59 -4.79 2.30
N PRO A 231 -8.46 -5.80 2.13
CA PRO A 231 -9.81 -5.72 2.66
C PRO A 231 -9.76 -5.77 4.19
N GLY A 232 -10.72 -5.11 4.83
CA GLY A 232 -10.82 -5.09 6.28
C GLY A 232 -9.95 -4.03 6.92
N GLU A 233 -9.00 -4.44 7.78
CA GLU A 233 -8.16 -3.52 8.54
C GLU A 233 -6.83 -3.21 7.85
N PHE A 234 -6.37 -1.97 8.04
CA PHE A 234 -5.05 -1.49 7.69
C PHE A 234 -4.61 -0.44 8.70
N TYR A 235 -3.33 -0.05 8.67
CA TYR A 235 -2.76 0.85 9.67
C TYR A 235 -2.17 2.10 9.04
N GLN A 236 -2.43 3.25 9.69
CA GLN A 236 -1.88 4.54 9.30
C GLN A 236 -1.08 5.16 10.44
N LEU A 237 -0.01 5.88 10.11
CA LEU A 237 0.46 6.96 10.95
C LEU A 237 -0.51 8.12 10.78
N ASP A 238 -1.48 8.25 11.66
CA ASP A 238 -2.42 9.35 11.62
C ASP A 238 -1.92 10.51 12.49
N PHE A 239 -1.86 11.74 11.96
CA PHE A 239 -1.41 12.91 12.73
C PHE A 239 -2.15 14.18 12.35
N GLU A 240 -2.22 15.12 13.30
CA GLU A 240 -2.82 16.44 13.11
C GLU A 240 -2.12 17.46 13.99
N MET A 241 -2.06 18.71 13.53
CA MET A 241 -1.37 19.84 14.18
C MET A 241 -2.25 21.09 14.17
N SER A 242 -2.26 21.84 15.27
CA SER A 242 -2.93 23.13 15.38
C SER A 242 -2.04 24.29 14.98
N PHE A 243 -2.66 25.39 14.50
CA PHE A 243 -2.00 26.65 14.13
C PHE A 243 -0.90 26.48 13.07
N VAL A 244 -1.18 25.70 12.04
CA VAL A 244 -0.24 25.35 10.98
C VAL A 244 -0.73 25.74 9.60
N THR A 245 0.21 26.00 8.73
CA THR A 245 0.07 26.08 7.27
C THR A 245 0.43 24.74 6.63
N GLN A 246 0.22 24.63 5.32
CA GLN A 246 0.66 23.47 4.54
C GLN A 246 2.18 23.23 4.66
N ASP A 247 2.97 24.28 4.65
CA ASP A 247 4.43 24.20 4.75
C ASP A 247 4.89 23.67 6.12
N ASP A 248 4.18 24.01 7.19
CA ASP A 248 4.46 23.49 8.53
C ASP A 248 4.19 21.99 8.64
N VAL A 249 3.12 21.52 7.98
CA VAL A 249 2.82 20.08 7.91
C VAL A 249 3.91 19.33 7.13
N PHE A 250 4.36 19.89 6.00
CA PHE A 250 5.44 19.28 5.20
C PHE A 250 6.74 19.23 5.99
N ALA A 251 7.11 20.32 6.64
CA ALA A 251 8.30 20.40 7.49
C ALA A 251 8.29 19.39 8.66
N ALA A 252 7.11 19.04 9.18
CA ALA A 252 6.97 18.06 10.24
C ALA A 252 7.10 16.62 9.75
N ILE A 253 6.48 16.27 8.60
CA ILE A 253 6.40 14.86 8.18
C ILE A 253 7.56 14.41 7.29
N GLU A 254 8.17 15.29 6.49
CA GLU A 254 9.30 14.93 5.63
C GLU A 254 10.47 14.32 6.41
N PRO A 255 10.93 14.87 7.57
CA PRO A 255 12.00 14.24 8.35
C PRO A 255 11.63 12.88 8.92
N VAL A 256 10.35 12.62 9.15
CA VAL A 256 9.88 11.31 9.64
C VAL A 256 9.98 10.29 8.51
N LEU A 257 9.39 10.57 7.35
CA LEU A 257 9.36 9.64 6.23
C LEU A 257 10.75 9.44 5.62
N ALA A 258 11.48 10.51 5.30
CA ALA A 258 12.84 10.41 4.78
C ALA A 258 13.73 9.62 5.74
N GLY A 259 13.69 9.95 7.04
CA GLY A 259 14.51 9.26 8.03
C GLY A 259 14.16 7.79 8.24
N VAL A 260 12.88 7.39 8.13
CA VAL A 260 12.48 5.97 8.15
C VAL A 260 13.03 5.25 6.92
N PHE A 261 12.89 5.85 5.73
CA PHE A 261 13.42 5.22 4.51
C PHE A 261 14.95 5.16 4.53
N GLU A 262 15.65 6.20 4.97
CA GLU A 262 17.12 6.17 5.15
C GLU A 262 17.57 5.05 6.11
N GLU A 263 16.85 4.84 7.22
CA GLU A 263 17.16 3.82 8.22
C GLU A 263 17.02 2.39 7.66
N PHE A 264 16.08 2.17 6.70
CA PHE A 264 15.74 0.84 6.17
C PHE A 264 15.95 0.67 4.66
N ALA A 265 16.55 1.64 3.99
CA ALA A 265 16.74 1.62 2.53
C ALA A 265 17.73 0.56 2.01
N ASN A 266 18.49 -0.11 2.88
CA ASN A 266 19.52 -1.09 2.49
C ASN A 266 20.53 -0.54 1.46
N GLY A 267 20.96 0.73 1.63
CA GLY A 267 21.94 1.38 0.77
C GLY A 267 21.35 2.10 -0.44
N ARG A 268 20.06 2.00 -0.72
CA ARG A 268 19.39 2.80 -1.76
C ARG A 268 19.32 4.27 -1.35
N SER A 269 19.40 5.17 -2.33
CA SER A 269 19.28 6.62 -2.07
C SER A 269 17.84 7.00 -1.75
N VAL A 270 17.66 8.04 -0.93
CA VAL A 270 16.33 8.55 -0.52
C VAL A 270 16.30 10.05 -0.77
N THR A 271 15.20 10.58 -1.27
CA THR A 271 15.01 12.04 -1.37
C THR A 271 15.14 12.67 0.02
N PRO A 272 16.08 13.60 0.25
CA PRO A 272 16.29 14.20 1.57
C PRO A 272 15.08 15.02 2.02
N ALA A 273 14.86 15.07 3.34
CA ALA A 273 13.86 15.96 3.93
C ALA A 273 14.11 17.43 3.54
N GLY A 274 13.06 18.17 3.27
CA GLY A 274 13.11 19.56 2.76
C GLY A 274 13.38 19.65 1.25
N GLN A 275 13.51 18.54 0.55
CA GLN A 275 13.78 18.50 -0.88
C GLN A 275 12.72 17.70 -1.68
N PHE A 276 11.60 17.35 -1.08
CA PHE A 276 10.51 16.69 -1.80
C PHE A 276 9.92 17.67 -2.82
N PRO A 277 10.00 17.37 -4.14
CA PRO A 277 9.41 18.23 -5.16
C PRO A 277 7.91 18.42 -4.92
N ARG A 278 7.42 19.63 -5.12
CA ARG A 278 5.99 19.97 -5.06
C ARG A 278 5.46 20.08 -6.48
N ILE A 279 4.58 19.17 -6.84
CA ILE A 279 4.02 19.08 -8.19
C ILE A 279 2.53 19.40 -8.10
N PRO A 280 2.05 20.47 -8.74
CA PRO A 280 0.62 20.75 -8.83
C PRO A 280 -0.13 19.61 -9.49
N TYR A 281 -1.32 19.26 -9.01
CA TYR A 281 -2.15 18.17 -9.53
C TYR A 281 -2.30 18.23 -11.07
N ARG A 282 -2.60 19.42 -11.60
CA ARG A 282 -2.75 19.61 -13.06
C ARG A 282 -1.46 19.30 -13.83
N GLU A 283 -0.31 19.66 -13.24
CA GLU A 283 1.00 19.35 -13.82
C GLU A 283 1.31 17.84 -13.74
N ALA A 284 0.97 17.19 -12.64
CA ALA A 284 1.12 15.76 -12.47
C ALA A 284 0.33 14.99 -13.54
N MET A 285 -0.93 15.35 -13.75
CA MET A 285 -1.78 14.76 -14.78
C MET A 285 -1.27 15.05 -16.20
N LEU A 286 -0.66 16.23 -16.43
CA LEU A 286 -0.11 16.58 -17.74
C LEU A 286 1.18 15.82 -18.05
N LYS A 287 2.16 15.84 -17.13
CA LYS A 287 3.51 15.32 -17.37
C LYS A 287 3.68 13.82 -17.09
N TYR A 288 2.87 13.28 -16.19
CA TYR A 288 2.99 11.89 -15.76
C TYR A 288 1.73 11.06 -16.03
N GLY A 289 0.59 11.70 -16.35
CA GLY A 289 -0.69 11.06 -16.58
C GLY A 289 -1.27 10.40 -15.32
N SER A 290 -0.80 10.81 -14.14
CA SER A 290 -1.19 10.25 -12.85
C SER A 290 -0.93 11.25 -11.73
N ASP A 291 -1.78 11.23 -10.71
CA ASP A 291 -1.58 11.90 -9.42
C ASP A 291 -0.59 11.15 -8.50
N LYS A 292 -0.05 10.02 -8.98
CA LYS A 292 0.92 9.16 -8.26
C LYS A 292 2.14 8.88 -9.15
N PRO A 293 2.93 9.92 -9.51
CA PRO A 293 4.05 9.74 -10.43
C PRO A 293 5.19 8.94 -9.81
N ASP A 294 5.74 7.99 -10.55
CA ASP A 294 7.06 7.41 -10.26
C ASP A 294 8.13 8.31 -10.89
N LEU A 295 8.83 9.08 -10.06
CA LEU A 295 9.87 10.01 -10.52
C LEU A 295 11.17 9.31 -10.94
N ARG A 296 11.33 8.04 -10.64
CA ARG A 296 12.45 7.20 -11.13
C ARG A 296 12.34 6.91 -12.62
N ASN A 297 11.13 7.02 -13.18
CA ASN A 297 10.86 6.90 -14.60
C ASN A 297 11.16 8.23 -15.30
N PRO A 298 12.14 8.32 -16.20
CA PRO A 298 12.57 9.58 -16.82
C PRO A 298 11.61 10.08 -17.93
N ILE A 299 10.65 9.28 -18.36
CA ILE A 299 9.73 9.64 -19.45
C ILE A 299 8.78 10.75 -18.97
N LEU A 300 8.68 11.83 -19.71
CA LEU A 300 7.70 12.89 -19.50
C LEU A 300 6.71 12.92 -20.67
N ILE A 301 5.43 13.00 -20.33
CA ILE A 301 4.34 13.13 -21.30
C ILE A 301 4.22 14.60 -21.71
N SER A 302 3.89 14.85 -22.98
CA SER A 302 3.64 16.18 -23.51
C SER A 302 2.26 16.26 -24.18
N ASP A 303 1.60 17.41 -24.01
CA ASP A 303 0.39 17.72 -24.78
C ASP A 303 0.80 18.19 -26.18
N VAL A 304 0.37 17.45 -27.17
CA VAL A 304 0.67 17.73 -28.59
C VAL A 304 -0.60 17.98 -29.40
N SER A 305 -1.71 18.27 -28.73
CA SER A 305 -3.01 18.49 -29.37
C SER A 305 -2.95 19.55 -30.47
N ALA A 306 -2.21 20.64 -30.24
CA ALA A 306 -2.05 21.72 -31.19
C ALA A 306 -1.44 21.29 -32.54
N HIS A 307 -0.56 20.28 -32.54
CA HIS A 307 0.02 19.72 -33.78
C HIS A 307 -0.97 18.98 -34.66
N PHE A 308 -2.05 18.48 -34.07
CA PHE A 308 -3.05 17.69 -34.75
C PHE A 308 -4.31 18.47 -35.13
N GLN A 309 -4.42 19.73 -34.72
CA GLN A 309 -5.54 20.58 -35.13
C GLN A 309 -5.47 20.85 -36.64
N GLY A 310 -6.49 20.39 -37.37
CA GLY A 310 -6.53 20.50 -38.85
C GLY A 310 -5.47 19.69 -39.58
N SER A 311 -4.84 18.71 -38.92
CA SER A 311 -3.77 17.88 -39.52
C SER A 311 -4.32 16.85 -40.51
N GLY A 312 -3.45 16.35 -41.40
CA GLY A 312 -3.77 15.27 -42.33
C GLY A 312 -4.07 13.93 -41.64
N PHE A 313 -3.71 13.75 -40.36
CA PHE A 313 -4.11 12.58 -39.58
C PHE A 313 -5.52 12.76 -38.99
N GLY A 314 -6.52 12.52 -39.83
CA GLY A 314 -7.92 12.84 -39.55
C GLY A 314 -8.54 12.24 -38.30
N LEU A 315 -7.96 11.16 -37.71
CA LEU A 315 -8.43 10.62 -36.43
C LEU A 315 -8.15 11.59 -35.30
N PHE A 316 -6.90 12.05 -35.15
CA PHE A 316 -6.52 12.96 -34.06
C PHE A 316 -7.07 14.37 -34.31
N SER A 317 -7.13 14.82 -35.56
CA SER A 317 -7.76 16.11 -35.90
C SER A 317 -9.20 16.19 -35.39
N ARG A 318 -10.01 15.18 -35.64
CA ARG A 318 -11.41 15.12 -35.17
C ARG A 318 -11.52 15.06 -33.63
N ILE A 319 -10.61 14.34 -32.96
CA ILE A 319 -10.60 14.29 -31.50
C ILE A 319 -10.33 15.67 -30.93
N VAL A 320 -9.33 16.38 -31.43
CA VAL A 320 -8.97 17.72 -30.97
C VAL A 320 -10.07 18.74 -31.29
N GLU A 321 -10.64 18.72 -32.50
CA GLU A 321 -11.78 19.57 -32.91
C GLU A 321 -13.01 19.33 -32.02
N GLY A 322 -13.18 18.10 -31.48
CA GLY A 322 -14.23 17.75 -30.55
C GLY A 322 -13.91 18.07 -29.06
N GLY A 323 -12.84 18.82 -28.77
CA GLY A 323 -12.44 19.19 -27.42
C GLY A 323 -11.62 18.12 -26.69
N GLY A 324 -11.18 17.08 -27.40
CA GLY A 324 -10.29 16.06 -26.86
C GLY A 324 -8.82 16.48 -26.87
N ALA A 325 -7.95 15.60 -26.36
CA ALA A 325 -6.51 15.83 -26.27
C ALA A 325 -5.71 14.70 -26.92
N VAL A 326 -4.49 15.04 -27.34
CA VAL A 326 -3.48 14.09 -27.82
C VAL A 326 -2.23 14.24 -26.95
N ARG A 327 -1.82 13.16 -26.31
CA ARG A 327 -0.65 13.09 -25.42
C ARG A 327 0.44 12.28 -26.10
N ALA A 328 1.64 12.83 -26.17
CA ALA A 328 2.83 12.14 -26.68
C ALA A 328 3.64 11.54 -25.52
N ILE A 329 4.03 10.28 -25.67
CA ILE A 329 4.82 9.52 -24.71
C ILE A 329 6.13 9.11 -25.42
N PRO A 330 7.27 9.73 -25.11
CA PRO A 330 8.57 9.34 -25.64
C PRO A 330 8.93 7.88 -25.31
N ALA A 331 9.56 7.21 -26.26
CA ALA A 331 10.10 5.86 -26.12
C ALA A 331 11.56 5.86 -26.59
N PRO A 332 12.50 6.23 -25.68
CA PRO A 332 13.90 6.42 -26.04
C PRO A 332 14.57 5.12 -26.49
N GLY A 333 15.46 5.21 -27.49
CA GLY A 333 16.29 4.10 -27.96
C GLY A 333 15.54 2.97 -28.67
N THR A 334 14.31 3.21 -29.16
CA THR A 334 13.48 2.15 -29.77
C THR A 334 13.75 1.85 -31.23
N ALA A 335 14.74 2.49 -31.87
CA ALA A 335 15.13 2.22 -33.27
C ALA A 335 15.51 0.75 -33.53
N GLY A 336 16.08 0.07 -32.53
CA GLY A 336 16.43 -1.35 -32.58
C GLY A 336 15.25 -2.31 -32.38
N HIS A 337 14.12 -1.83 -31.95
CA HIS A 337 12.93 -2.65 -31.68
C HIS A 337 12.16 -2.99 -32.95
N SER A 338 11.60 -4.19 -32.99
CA SER A 338 10.78 -4.64 -34.09
C SER A 338 9.42 -3.92 -34.10
N ARG A 339 8.74 -3.91 -35.25
CA ARG A 339 7.37 -3.42 -35.35
C ARG A 339 6.43 -4.07 -34.33
N LYS A 340 6.70 -5.33 -33.98
CA LYS A 340 5.92 -6.07 -32.97
C LYS A 340 5.89 -5.36 -31.62
N PHE A 341 6.98 -4.72 -31.18
CA PHE A 341 7.02 -3.95 -29.92
C PHE A 341 5.94 -2.84 -29.90
N PHE A 342 5.81 -2.11 -31.01
CA PHE A 342 4.82 -1.04 -31.14
C PHE A 342 3.39 -1.57 -31.26
N ASP A 343 3.22 -2.67 -31.99
CA ASP A 343 1.91 -3.31 -32.17
C ASP A 343 1.44 -3.94 -30.84
N ASP A 344 2.31 -4.59 -30.08
CA ASP A 344 2.00 -5.16 -28.76
C ASP A 344 1.56 -4.07 -27.74
N MET A 345 2.14 -2.87 -27.79
CA MET A 345 1.71 -1.74 -26.97
C MET A 345 0.31 -1.24 -27.35
N ASN A 346 0.00 -1.19 -28.65
CA ASN A 346 -1.34 -0.83 -29.12
C ASN A 346 -2.39 -1.88 -28.73
N ASP A 347 -2.04 -3.17 -28.86
CA ASP A 347 -2.94 -4.27 -28.49
C ASP A 347 -3.18 -4.33 -26.98
N TRP A 348 -2.15 -4.05 -26.19
CA TRP A 348 -2.30 -3.87 -24.75
C TRP A 348 -3.29 -2.75 -24.40
N ALA A 349 -3.15 -1.56 -25.00
CA ALA A 349 -4.07 -0.46 -24.73
C ALA A 349 -5.53 -0.82 -25.07
N ARG A 350 -5.74 -1.61 -26.14
CA ARG A 350 -7.06 -2.14 -26.48
C ARG A 350 -7.59 -3.15 -25.48
N SER A 351 -6.73 -4.01 -24.96
CA SER A 351 -7.12 -4.98 -23.92
C SER A 351 -7.55 -4.31 -22.61
N GLU A 352 -7.02 -3.10 -22.34
CA GLU A 352 -7.42 -2.25 -21.21
C GLU A 352 -8.69 -1.42 -21.49
N GLY A 353 -9.35 -1.63 -22.63
CA GLY A 353 -10.61 -0.95 -23.00
C GLY A 353 -10.44 0.41 -23.67
N HIS A 354 -9.23 0.76 -24.09
CA HIS A 354 -8.95 2.00 -24.82
C HIS A 354 -9.02 1.82 -26.34
N ALA A 355 -9.06 2.92 -27.09
CA ALA A 355 -9.08 2.87 -28.56
C ALA A 355 -7.77 2.37 -29.18
N GLY A 356 -6.69 2.32 -28.40
CA GLY A 356 -5.35 1.93 -28.81
C GLY A 356 -4.35 3.07 -28.66
N LEU A 357 -3.07 2.78 -28.96
CA LEU A 357 -1.98 3.76 -28.99
C LEU A 357 -1.52 3.97 -30.42
N GLY A 358 -1.50 5.24 -30.88
CA GLY A 358 -0.79 5.60 -32.10
C GLY A 358 0.72 5.60 -31.87
N TYR A 359 1.52 5.51 -32.94
CA TYR A 359 2.97 5.62 -32.80
C TYR A 359 3.67 6.21 -34.01
N ILE A 360 4.85 6.78 -33.76
CA ILE A 360 5.86 7.16 -34.74
C ILE A 360 7.15 6.42 -34.39
N THR A 361 7.81 5.85 -35.38
CA THR A 361 9.15 5.26 -35.24
C THR A 361 10.18 6.18 -35.85
N GLN A 362 11.41 6.19 -35.28
CA GLN A 362 12.58 6.79 -35.90
C GLN A 362 13.70 5.77 -35.96
N LYS A 363 14.47 5.80 -37.05
CA LYS A 363 15.67 4.99 -37.20
C LYS A 363 16.69 5.79 -37.99
N GLY A 364 17.77 6.23 -37.32
CA GLY A 364 18.76 7.11 -37.93
C GLY A 364 18.12 8.42 -38.46
N GLY A 365 17.05 8.90 -37.82
CA GLY A 365 16.31 10.09 -38.25
C GLY A 365 15.28 9.87 -39.36
N GLU A 366 15.15 8.65 -39.88
CA GLU A 366 14.06 8.29 -40.80
C GLU A 366 12.77 8.03 -40.03
N LEU A 367 11.70 8.78 -40.41
CA LEU A 367 10.39 8.74 -39.76
C LEU A 367 9.53 7.62 -40.36
N GLY A 368 8.90 6.82 -39.50
CA GLY A 368 8.01 5.73 -39.87
C GLY A 368 6.77 5.66 -38.99
N GLY A 369 5.90 4.71 -39.31
CA GLY A 369 4.68 4.47 -38.55
C GLY A 369 3.43 5.10 -39.20
N PRO A 370 2.23 4.70 -38.71
CA PRO A 370 0.96 5.10 -39.35
C PRO A 370 0.67 6.60 -39.20
N ILE A 371 1.13 7.25 -38.15
CA ILE A 371 0.92 8.68 -37.90
C ILE A 371 1.82 9.51 -38.81
N ALA A 372 3.11 9.23 -38.91
CA ALA A 372 4.06 10.00 -39.71
C ALA A 372 3.64 10.10 -41.19
N LYS A 373 3.11 9.01 -41.75
CA LYS A 373 2.62 8.97 -43.13
C LYS A 373 1.49 9.96 -43.42
N ASN A 374 0.58 10.16 -42.50
CA ASN A 374 -0.64 10.94 -42.69
C ASN A 374 -0.55 12.35 -42.11
N HIS A 375 0.31 12.55 -41.07
CA HIS A 375 0.55 13.86 -40.48
C HIS A 375 1.41 14.76 -41.39
N GLY A 376 2.24 14.13 -42.22
CA GLY A 376 3.17 14.80 -43.13
C GLY A 376 4.59 14.92 -42.54
N GLU A 377 5.60 14.82 -43.41
CA GLU A 377 7.01 14.74 -42.96
C GLU A 377 7.46 16.00 -42.20
N GLU A 378 7.14 17.19 -42.75
CA GLU A 378 7.55 18.46 -42.14
C GLU A 378 6.90 18.67 -40.78
N ALA A 379 5.58 18.43 -40.67
CA ALA A 379 4.86 18.53 -39.39
C ALA A 379 5.37 17.52 -38.36
N THR A 380 5.68 16.30 -38.80
CA THR A 380 6.24 15.26 -37.90
C THR A 380 7.65 15.61 -37.42
N ARG A 381 8.52 16.15 -38.30
CA ARG A 381 9.86 16.62 -37.89
C ARG A 381 9.78 17.77 -36.90
N LYS A 382 8.85 18.71 -37.09
CA LYS A 382 8.62 19.79 -36.14
C LYS A 382 8.19 19.24 -34.77
N LEU A 383 7.24 18.33 -34.72
CA LEU A 383 6.78 17.67 -33.50
C LEU A 383 7.93 16.96 -32.77
N VAL A 384 8.73 16.16 -33.47
CA VAL A 384 9.87 15.44 -32.92
C VAL A 384 10.92 16.39 -32.35
N ALA A 385 11.21 17.49 -33.05
CA ALA A 385 12.16 18.52 -32.60
C ALA A 385 11.68 19.26 -31.34
N GLU A 386 10.38 19.58 -31.25
CA GLU A 386 9.78 20.23 -30.07
C GLU A 386 9.78 19.31 -28.86
N LEU A 387 9.65 18.00 -29.06
CA LEU A 387 9.75 17.01 -28.00
C LEU A 387 11.22 16.72 -27.58
N GLY A 388 12.21 17.29 -28.27
CA GLY A 388 13.63 17.10 -27.95
C GLY A 388 14.15 15.68 -28.17
N LEU A 389 13.53 14.91 -29.07
CA LEU A 389 13.84 13.50 -29.26
C LEU A 389 15.03 13.28 -30.20
N GLY A 390 15.82 12.27 -29.88
CA GLY A 390 16.95 11.82 -30.70
C GLY A 390 16.52 11.05 -31.95
N PRO A 391 17.47 10.78 -32.88
CA PRO A 391 17.16 10.14 -34.16
C PRO A 391 16.75 8.67 -34.08
N ASP A 392 16.88 8.06 -32.90
CA ASP A 392 16.58 6.66 -32.63
C ASP A 392 15.46 6.46 -31.60
N ASP A 393 14.75 7.55 -31.26
CA ASP A 393 13.66 7.52 -30.30
C ASP A 393 12.31 7.37 -31.00
N GLY A 394 11.45 6.49 -30.48
CA GLY A 394 10.05 6.39 -30.90
C GLY A 394 9.12 7.26 -30.05
N ILE A 395 7.88 7.36 -30.47
CA ILE A 395 6.83 8.09 -29.75
C ILE A 395 5.55 7.25 -29.79
N PHE A 396 4.88 7.12 -28.64
CA PHE A 396 3.50 6.67 -28.59
C PHE A 396 2.55 7.84 -28.36
N PHE A 397 1.29 7.67 -28.76
CA PHE A 397 0.26 8.69 -28.63
C PHE A 397 -1.00 8.12 -28.01
N ALA A 398 -1.47 8.74 -26.93
CA ALA A 398 -2.77 8.52 -26.35
C ALA A 398 -3.70 9.67 -26.73
N ALA A 399 -4.89 9.37 -27.25
CA ALA A 399 -5.84 10.38 -27.70
C ALA A 399 -7.27 10.05 -27.26
N GLY A 400 -8.04 11.07 -26.89
CA GLY A 400 -9.42 10.92 -26.40
C GLY A 400 -9.89 12.12 -25.59
N LYS A 401 -10.91 11.93 -24.75
CA LYS A 401 -11.26 12.93 -23.74
C LYS A 401 -10.01 13.23 -22.90
N PRO A 402 -9.79 14.48 -22.42
CA PRO A 402 -8.56 14.88 -21.76
C PRO A 402 -8.13 13.94 -20.61
N ASP A 403 -9.06 13.55 -19.73
CA ASP A 403 -8.76 12.66 -18.60
C ASP A 403 -8.46 11.22 -19.03
N GLN A 404 -9.17 10.72 -20.04
CA GLN A 404 -8.92 9.38 -20.59
C GLN A 404 -7.57 9.32 -21.30
N ALA A 405 -7.23 10.36 -22.07
CA ALA A 405 -5.93 10.47 -22.74
C ALA A 405 -4.78 10.56 -21.70
N ALA A 406 -4.97 11.33 -20.64
CA ALA A 406 -3.98 11.43 -19.55
C ALA A 406 -3.76 10.07 -18.85
N LYS A 407 -4.83 9.39 -18.44
CA LYS A 407 -4.75 8.07 -17.77
C LYS A 407 -4.09 7.01 -18.65
N LEU A 408 -4.48 6.93 -19.93
CA LEU A 408 -3.85 6.01 -20.87
C LEU A 408 -2.38 6.34 -21.08
N ALA A 409 -2.03 7.63 -21.22
CA ALA A 409 -0.65 8.06 -21.37
C ALA A 409 0.20 7.71 -20.14
N GLY A 410 -0.33 7.88 -18.94
CA GLY A 410 0.33 7.51 -17.69
C GLY A 410 0.58 6.00 -17.57
N ALA A 411 -0.41 5.18 -17.90
CA ALA A 411 -0.27 3.72 -17.92
C ALA A 411 0.75 3.28 -19.00
N ALA A 412 0.71 3.88 -20.19
CA ALA A 412 1.67 3.60 -21.26
C ALA A 412 3.10 4.03 -20.85
N ARG A 413 3.26 5.20 -20.20
CA ARG A 413 4.54 5.69 -19.65
C ARG A 413 5.19 4.66 -18.74
N THR A 414 4.43 4.11 -17.80
CA THR A 414 4.92 3.08 -16.86
C THR A 414 5.34 1.83 -17.61
N ARG A 415 4.48 1.31 -18.50
CA ARG A 415 4.75 0.09 -19.25
C ARG A 415 5.95 0.23 -20.20
N ILE A 416 6.10 1.37 -20.87
CA ILE A 416 7.26 1.64 -21.75
C ILE A 416 8.54 1.64 -20.92
N ALA A 417 8.56 2.33 -19.77
CA ALA A 417 9.73 2.41 -18.91
C ALA A 417 10.15 1.05 -18.36
N GLU A 418 9.19 0.20 -17.99
CA GLU A 418 9.44 -1.18 -17.55
C GLU A 418 10.02 -2.03 -18.68
N GLN A 419 9.43 -1.97 -19.88
CA GLN A 419 9.90 -2.76 -21.04
C GLN A 419 11.29 -2.34 -21.55
N LEU A 420 11.64 -1.07 -21.37
CA LEU A 420 12.93 -0.52 -21.76
C LEU A 420 13.95 -0.47 -20.62
N ASP A 421 13.59 -0.98 -19.43
CA ASP A 421 14.41 -0.98 -18.20
C ASP A 421 14.99 0.41 -17.85
N LEU A 422 14.10 1.44 -17.89
CA LEU A 422 14.48 2.83 -17.64
C LEU A 422 14.32 3.26 -16.17
N ILE A 423 13.67 2.43 -15.35
CA ILE A 423 13.38 2.77 -13.96
C ILE A 423 14.59 2.51 -13.08
N ASP A 424 15.12 3.54 -12.44
CA ASP A 424 16.20 3.40 -11.45
C ASP A 424 15.65 2.81 -10.14
N ARG A 425 15.95 1.53 -9.90
CA ARG A 425 15.44 0.79 -8.75
C ARG A 425 16.23 1.00 -7.46
N ASP A 426 17.40 1.67 -7.54
CA ASP A 426 18.29 1.89 -6.40
C ASP A 426 17.97 3.17 -5.62
N ARG A 427 16.73 3.65 -5.72
CA ARG A 427 16.32 4.89 -5.07
C ARG A 427 14.85 4.90 -4.64
N PHE A 428 14.57 5.71 -3.63
CA PHE A 428 13.24 6.11 -3.19
C PHE A 428 13.05 7.59 -3.47
N ASP A 429 12.24 7.90 -4.47
CA ASP A 429 11.93 9.27 -4.87
C ASP A 429 10.57 9.70 -4.33
N PHE A 430 10.63 10.67 -3.43
CA PHE A 430 9.43 11.28 -2.86
C PHE A 430 9.02 12.53 -3.63
N CYS A 431 7.73 12.80 -3.68
CA CYS A 431 7.18 14.09 -4.07
C CYS A 431 5.86 14.38 -3.35
N TRP A 432 5.51 15.66 -3.34
CA TRP A 432 4.19 16.14 -2.99
C TRP A 432 3.38 16.38 -4.26
N ILE A 433 2.13 15.93 -4.25
CA ILE A 433 1.12 16.41 -5.18
C ILE A 433 0.29 17.43 -4.42
N VAL A 434 0.18 18.63 -4.96
CA VAL A 434 -0.46 19.78 -4.31
C VAL A 434 -1.50 20.42 -5.24
N ASP A 435 -2.24 21.39 -4.71
CA ASP A 435 -3.19 22.19 -5.51
C ASP A 435 -4.25 21.34 -6.21
N PHE A 436 -4.83 20.41 -5.47
CA PHE A 436 -5.96 19.63 -5.97
C PHE A 436 -7.17 20.51 -6.26
N PRO A 437 -7.95 20.21 -7.33
CA PRO A 437 -9.23 20.87 -7.51
C PRO A 437 -10.17 20.55 -6.34
N MET A 438 -10.90 21.56 -5.85
CA MET A 438 -11.87 21.36 -4.77
C MET A 438 -13.12 20.64 -5.28
N TYR A 439 -13.51 20.94 -6.50
CA TYR A 439 -14.71 20.41 -7.15
C TYR A 439 -14.39 19.81 -8.51
N GLU A 440 -15.21 18.87 -8.91
CA GLU A 440 -15.26 18.32 -10.26
C GLU A 440 -16.70 18.28 -10.79
N TYR A 441 -16.86 18.15 -12.09
CA TYR A 441 -18.17 17.97 -12.69
C TYR A 441 -18.42 16.48 -12.88
N ASP A 442 -19.39 15.95 -12.14
CA ASP A 442 -19.82 14.56 -12.30
C ASP A 442 -20.73 14.43 -13.54
N GLU A 443 -20.25 13.72 -14.56
CA GLU A 443 -20.98 13.49 -15.82
C GLU A 443 -22.24 12.63 -15.62
N GLU A 444 -22.30 11.77 -14.61
CA GLU A 444 -23.46 10.89 -14.35
C GLU A 444 -24.59 11.67 -13.66
N SER A 445 -24.30 12.35 -12.58
CA SER A 445 -25.28 13.17 -11.84
C SER A 445 -25.55 14.52 -12.51
N LYS A 446 -24.67 14.96 -13.43
CA LYS A 446 -24.67 16.29 -14.10
C LYS A 446 -24.63 17.45 -13.11
N LYS A 447 -23.83 17.30 -12.07
CA LYS A 447 -23.67 18.28 -10.99
C LYS A 447 -22.21 18.52 -10.69
N VAL A 448 -21.93 19.65 -10.06
CA VAL A 448 -20.65 19.91 -9.41
C VAL A 448 -20.67 19.18 -8.07
N ASP A 449 -19.63 18.41 -7.78
CA ASP A 449 -19.42 17.73 -6.51
C ASP A 449 -17.98 17.88 -6.04
N PHE A 450 -17.67 17.48 -4.83
CA PHE A 450 -16.31 17.49 -4.32
C PHE A 450 -15.44 16.50 -5.10
N SER A 451 -14.27 16.97 -5.52
CA SER A 451 -13.31 16.13 -6.26
C SER A 451 -12.69 15.05 -5.38
N HIS A 452 -12.35 15.40 -4.12
CA HIS A 452 -11.64 14.53 -3.18
C HIS A 452 -12.19 14.71 -1.75
N ASN A 453 -11.44 15.38 -0.86
CA ASN A 453 -11.81 15.53 0.54
C ASN A 453 -12.63 16.83 0.77
N PRO A 454 -13.93 16.73 1.14
CA PRO A 454 -14.80 17.89 1.34
C PRO A 454 -14.41 18.77 2.54
N PHE A 455 -13.57 18.25 3.45
CA PHE A 455 -13.14 18.96 4.66
C PHE A 455 -11.86 19.77 4.46
N SER A 456 -11.35 19.87 3.23
CA SER A 456 -10.19 20.68 2.90
C SER A 456 -10.54 22.16 2.85
N MET A 457 -9.62 23.03 3.30
CA MET A 457 -9.79 24.47 3.19
C MET A 457 -9.62 24.90 1.73
N PRO A 458 -10.60 25.62 1.13
CA PRO A 458 -10.44 26.19 -0.19
C PRO A 458 -9.36 27.28 -0.21
N GLN A 459 -8.55 27.30 -1.24
CA GLN A 459 -7.59 28.39 -1.46
C GLN A 459 -8.35 29.67 -1.80
N GLY A 460 -8.07 30.73 -1.04
CA GLY A 460 -8.82 31.98 -1.09
C GLY A 460 -10.06 32.04 -0.20
N GLY A 461 -10.36 30.96 0.55
CA GLY A 461 -11.41 30.96 1.58
C GLY A 461 -12.81 31.26 1.05
N LEU A 462 -13.59 31.99 1.85
CA LEU A 462 -14.98 32.33 1.51
C LEU A 462 -15.09 33.19 0.24
N GLU A 463 -14.18 34.14 0.04
CA GLU A 463 -14.17 35.01 -1.14
C GLU A 463 -14.06 34.20 -2.45
N ALA A 464 -13.20 33.16 -2.46
CA ALA A 464 -13.07 32.30 -3.64
C ALA A 464 -14.36 31.51 -3.91
N LEU A 465 -15.04 31.01 -2.85
CA LEU A 465 -16.31 30.29 -2.98
C LEU A 465 -17.48 31.17 -3.48
N GLU A 466 -17.40 32.48 -3.23
CA GLU A 466 -18.45 33.43 -3.63
C GLU A 466 -18.21 34.04 -5.02
N SER A 467 -16.96 34.10 -5.50
CA SER A 467 -16.60 34.90 -6.67
C SER A 467 -16.05 34.09 -7.85
N LYS A 468 -15.50 32.89 -7.64
CA LYS A 468 -14.88 32.10 -8.70
C LYS A 468 -15.81 31.04 -9.26
N ASP A 469 -15.52 30.58 -10.46
CA ASP A 469 -16.08 29.32 -10.97
C ASP A 469 -15.68 28.15 -10.04
N PRO A 470 -16.61 27.35 -9.54
CA PRO A 470 -16.29 26.22 -8.67
C PRO A 470 -15.22 25.29 -9.22
N LEU A 471 -15.16 25.04 -10.53
CA LEU A 471 -14.16 24.16 -11.17
C LEU A 471 -12.75 24.76 -11.24
N GLU A 472 -12.60 26.06 -10.91
CA GLU A 472 -11.31 26.75 -10.83
C GLU A 472 -10.79 26.87 -9.38
N ILE A 473 -11.60 26.50 -8.39
CA ILE A 473 -11.22 26.58 -6.97
C ILE A 473 -10.31 25.40 -6.62
N LEU A 474 -9.14 25.71 -6.08
CA LEU A 474 -8.21 24.73 -5.55
C LEU A 474 -8.38 24.57 -4.05
N ALA A 475 -8.07 23.39 -3.53
CA ALA A 475 -8.03 23.10 -2.11
C ALA A 475 -6.59 23.03 -1.58
N PHE A 476 -6.39 23.34 -0.29
CA PHE A 476 -5.16 23.01 0.43
C PHE A 476 -5.14 21.52 0.79
N GLN A 477 -5.22 20.69 -0.26
CA GLN A 477 -5.08 19.26 -0.19
C GLN A 477 -3.75 18.84 -0.80
N TYR A 478 -3.13 17.81 -0.24
CA TYR A 478 -1.83 17.33 -0.66
C TYR A 478 -1.67 15.84 -0.43
N ASP A 479 -0.98 15.17 -1.34
CA ASP A 479 -0.62 13.76 -1.24
C ASP A 479 0.89 13.58 -1.23
N ILE A 480 1.39 12.61 -0.46
CA ILE A 480 2.78 12.16 -0.49
C ILE A 480 2.85 10.93 -1.37
N VAL A 481 3.69 10.98 -2.38
CA VAL A 481 3.95 9.87 -3.28
C VAL A 481 5.40 9.45 -3.19
N CYS A 482 5.65 8.14 -3.17
CA CYS A 482 6.98 7.56 -3.27
C CYS A 482 6.95 6.45 -4.31
N ASN A 483 7.82 6.55 -5.34
CA ASN A 483 7.98 5.52 -6.35
C ASN A 483 6.67 5.06 -7.03
N GLY A 484 5.77 5.99 -7.30
CA GLY A 484 4.47 5.68 -7.92
C GLY A 484 3.39 5.20 -6.96
N VAL A 485 3.68 5.14 -5.67
CA VAL A 485 2.73 4.74 -4.62
C VAL A 485 2.34 5.95 -3.78
N GLU A 486 1.03 6.24 -3.69
CA GLU A 486 0.50 7.21 -2.73
C GLU A 486 0.67 6.66 -1.32
N LEU A 487 1.54 7.27 -0.54
CA LEU A 487 1.75 6.91 0.87
C LEU A 487 0.73 7.56 1.78
N SER A 488 0.30 8.78 1.46
CA SER A 488 -0.56 9.57 2.34
C SER A 488 -1.34 10.60 1.57
N SER A 489 -2.55 10.86 2.03
CA SER A 489 -3.33 12.05 1.70
C SER A 489 -3.50 12.92 2.94
N GLY A 490 -3.54 14.23 2.75
CA GLY A 490 -3.69 15.20 3.82
C GLY A 490 -4.30 16.52 3.35
N ALA A 491 -4.62 17.39 4.30
CA ALA A 491 -5.14 18.73 3.99
C ALA A 491 -4.94 19.69 5.16
N ILE A 492 -4.93 21.00 4.86
CA ILE A 492 -5.33 22.01 5.81
C ILE A 492 -6.85 21.97 5.89
N ARG A 493 -7.38 21.84 7.10
CA ARG A 493 -8.81 21.55 7.31
C ARG A 493 -9.66 22.81 7.26
N ASN A 494 -10.84 22.66 6.72
CA ASN A 494 -11.86 23.70 6.82
C ASN A 494 -12.46 23.68 8.23
N HIS A 495 -11.96 24.55 9.09
CA HIS A 495 -12.35 24.67 10.51
C HIS A 495 -13.40 25.76 10.75
N ARG A 496 -13.86 26.43 9.68
CA ARG A 496 -14.82 27.54 9.76
C ARG A 496 -16.20 27.09 9.29
N PRO A 497 -17.24 27.16 10.15
CA PRO A 497 -18.59 26.77 9.78
C PRO A 497 -19.17 27.53 8.58
N ASP A 498 -18.91 28.84 8.47
CA ASP A 498 -19.38 29.68 7.35
C ASP A 498 -18.81 29.20 6.00
N ILE A 499 -17.51 28.92 5.94
CA ILE A 499 -16.85 28.39 4.74
C ILE A 499 -17.37 26.97 4.44
N MET A 500 -17.57 26.14 5.46
CA MET A 500 -18.06 24.78 5.28
C MET A 500 -19.46 24.75 4.69
N TYR A 501 -20.40 25.51 5.25
CA TYR A 501 -21.76 25.59 4.69
C TYR A 501 -21.75 26.07 3.23
N LYS A 502 -20.94 27.09 2.92
CA LYS A 502 -20.84 27.58 1.54
C LYS A 502 -20.23 26.56 0.59
N ALA A 503 -19.19 25.85 1.02
CA ALA A 503 -18.57 24.79 0.22
C ALA A 503 -19.55 23.66 -0.11
N PHE A 504 -20.31 23.20 0.87
CA PHE A 504 -21.31 22.14 0.69
C PHE A 504 -22.53 22.61 -0.13
N GLU A 505 -22.93 23.89 0.01
CA GLU A 505 -23.99 24.50 -0.81
C GLU A 505 -23.65 24.41 -2.32
N ILE A 506 -22.41 24.67 -2.70
CA ILE A 506 -21.94 24.58 -4.09
C ILE A 506 -22.05 23.16 -4.61
N ALA A 507 -21.78 22.15 -3.78
CA ALA A 507 -21.93 20.73 -4.11
C ALA A 507 -23.41 20.25 -4.02
N GLY A 508 -24.35 21.15 -3.74
CA GLY A 508 -25.80 20.86 -3.74
C GLY A 508 -26.36 20.33 -2.43
N TYR A 509 -25.61 20.38 -1.33
CA TYR A 509 -26.09 20.00 0.00
C TYR A 509 -26.77 21.18 0.70
N SER A 510 -27.87 20.93 1.39
CA SER A 510 -28.49 21.94 2.25
C SER A 510 -27.73 22.08 3.57
N GLN A 511 -27.90 23.21 4.25
CA GLN A 511 -27.37 23.39 5.60
C GLN A 511 -27.87 22.30 6.57
N GLN A 512 -29.11 21.84 6.41
CA GLN A 512 -29.67 20.78 7.23
C GLN A 512 -28.99 19.43 6.99
N ASP A 513 -28.58 19.14 5.75
CA ASP A 513 -27.80 17.92 5.43
C ASP A 513 -26.45 17.96 6.14
N VAL A 514 -25.76 19.10 6.10
CA VAL A 514 -24.48 19.31 6.79
C VAL A 514 -24.63 19.19 8.30
N ASP A 515 -25.64 19.85 8.89
CA ASP A 515 -25.93 19.78 10.33
C ASP A 515 -26.31 18.36 10.78
N THR A 516 -26.94 17.56 9.93
CA THR A 516 -27.31 16.18 10.26
C THR A 516 -26.14 15.23 10.16
N ASN A 517 -25.41 15.28 9.04
CA ASN A 517 -24.35 14.31 8.74
C ASN A 517 -23.04 14.60 9.50
N PHE A 518 -22.77 15.89 9.81
CA PHE A 518 -21.53 16.34 10.43
C PHE A 518 -21.75 17.08 11.76
N SER A 519 -22.87 16.83 12.44
CA SER A 519 -23.31 17.54 13.66
C SER A 519 -22.22 17.65 14.73
N GLY A 520 -21.49 16.57 15.00
CA GLY A 520 -20.45 16.55 16.02
C GLY A 520 -19.30 17.52 15.72
N MET A 521 -18.84 17.55 14.46
CA MET A 521 -17.76 18.41 14.01
C MET A 521 -18.19 19.88 13.89
N ILE A 522 -19.33 20.14 13.23
CA ILE A 522 -19.88 21.49 13.08
C ILE A 522 -20.15 22.13 14.43
N ASN A 523 -20.73 21.39 15.38
CA ASN A 523 -20.97 21.90 16.72
C ASN A 523 -19.66 22.22 17.45
N ALA A 524 -18.64 21.37 17.33
CA ALA A 524 -17.33 21.64 17.92
C ALA A 524 -16.70 22.92 17.34
N PHE A 525 -16.77 23.12 16.03
CA PHE A 525 -16.22 24.30 15.37
C PHE A 525 -16.88 25.62 15.80
N LYS A 526 -18.15 25.59 16.18
CA LYS A 526 -18.87 26.75 16.75
C LYS A 526 -18.29 27.22 18.08
N PHE A 527 -17.52 26.38 18.78
CA PHE A 527 -16.90 26.70 20.08
C PHE A 527 -15.40 27.06 19.97
N GLY A 528 -14.92 27.37 18.78
CA GLY A 528 -13.57 27.87 18.58
C GLY A 528 -12.57 26.78 18.13
N ALA A 529 -12.66 26.38 16.89
CA ALA A 529 -11.67 25.51 16.28
C ALA A 529 -10.44 26.31 15.80
N PRO A 530 -9.21 25.87 16.12
CA PRO A 530 -8.01 26.49 15.58
C PRO A 530 -7.85 26.14 14.08
N PRO A 531 -7.10 26.92 13.30
CA PRO A 531 -6.55 26.43 12.03
C PRO A 531 -5.75 25.16 12.29
N HIS A 532 -5.96 24.11 11.53
CA HIS A 532 -5.27 22.85 11.73
C HIS A 532 -5.11 22.07 10.43
N GLY A 533 -4.17 21.14 10.41
CA GLY A 533 -3.89 20.30 9.27
C GLY A 533 -3.06 19.08 9.66
N GLY A 534 -3.08 18.09 8.80
CA GLY A 534 -2.37 16.84 9.01
C GLY A 534 -2.47 15.90 7.83
N SER A 535 -2.06 14.66 8.05
CA SER A 535 -2.03 13.63 7.03
C SER A 535 -2.10 12.24 7.67
N ALA A 536 -2.14 11.20 6.85
CA ALA A 536 -2.29 9.82 7.34
C ALA A 536 -1.49 8.82 6.49
N PRO A 537 -0.13 8.82 6.57
CA PRO A 537 0.71 7.86 5.87
C PRO A 537 0.36 6.40 6.19
N GLY A 538 0.12 5.60 5.13
CA GLY A 538 -0.18 4.17 5.26
C GLY A 538 1.05 3.36 5.63
N ILE A 539 1.06 2.76 6.83
CA ILE A 539 2.18 1.95 7.32
C ILE A 539 2.42 0.73 6.43
N ASP A 540 1.34 0.08 6.00
CA ASP A 540 1.43 -1.11 5.16
C ASP A 540 2.13 -0.81 3.83
N ARG A 541 1.83 0.34 3.19
CA ARG A 541 2.47 0.78 1.95
C ARG A 541 3.95 1.16 2.15
N ILE A 542 4.27 1.82 3.26
CA ILE A 542 5.66 2.14 3.63
C ILE A 542 6.48 0.85 3.75
N VAL A 543 5.97 -0.13 4.49
CA VAL A 543 6.67 -1.41 4.70
C VAL A 543 6.76 -2.21 3.40
N MET A 544 5.70 -2.21 2.58
CA MET A 544 5.68 -2.87 1.27
C MET A 544 6.80 -2.35 0.35
N LEU A 545 6.98 -1.02 0.27
CA LEU A 545 8.06 -0.41 -0.51
C LEU A 545 9.44 -0.75 0.04
N LEU A 546 9.64 -0.70 1.35
CA LEU A 546 10.92 -0.99 1.99
C LEU A 546 11.31 -2.47 1.89
N ALA A 547 10.31 -3.37 1.86
CA ALA A 547 10.49 -4.81 1.72
C ALA A 547 10.60 -5.27 0.26
N ASP A 548 10.41 -4.38 -0.72
CA ASP A 548 10.31 -4.70 -2.15
C ASP A 548 9.22 -5.74 -2.47
N GLU A 549 8.11 -5.71 -1.72
CA GLU A 549 7.03 -6.66 -1.92
C GLU A 549 5.95 -6.09 -2.86
N PRO A 550 5.43 -6.91 -3.78
CA PRO A 550 4.42 -6.47 -4.74
C PRO A 550 3.00 -6.39 -4.13
N ASN A 551 2.81 -6.90 -2.90
CA ASN A 551 1.51 -7.09 -2.29
C ASN A 551 1.55 -6.82 -0.78
N LEU A 552 0.60 -6.04 -0.27
CA LEU A 552 0.47 -5.71 1.16
C LEU A 552 0.34 -6.95 2.07
N ARG A 553 -0.25 -8.04 1.60
CA ARG A 553 -0.43 -9.27 2.39
C ARG A 553 0.88 -9.94 2.78
N GLU A 554 1.98 -9.61 2.08
CA GLU A 554 3.32 -10.10 2.42
C GLU A 554 3.93 -9.39 3.65
N VAL A 555 3.41 -8.21 4.00
CA VAL A 555 3.91 -7.37 5.10
C VAL A 555 2.92 -7.22 6.26
N VAL A 556 1.78 -7.90 6.21
CA VAL A 556 0.79 -7.97 7.28
C VAL A 556 0.86 -9.33 7.97
N LEU A 557 0.79 -9.32 9.31
CA LEU A 557 0.99 -10.54 10.12
C LEU A 557 -0.04 -11.61 9.81
N PHE A 558 -1.33 -11.27 9.88
CA PHE A 558 -2.47 -12.15 9.63
C PHE A 558 -3.47 -11.46 8.68
N PRO A 559 -3.19 -11.40 7.37
CA PRO A 559 -4.07 -10.72 6.43
C PRO A 559 -5.27 -11.60 6.05
N MET A 560 -6.37 -10.96 5.66
CA MET A 560 -7.44 -11.61 4.92
C MET A 560 -7.01 -11.90 3.47
N ASN A 561 -7.70 -12.85 2.83
CA ASN A 561 -7.55 -13.09 1.40
C ASN A 561 -8.26 -12.01 0.55
N GLN A 562 -8.22 -12.15 -0.79
CA GLN A 562 -8.86 -11.20 -1.72
C GLN A 562 -10.40 -11.16 -1.60
N ARG A 563 -11.01 -12.16 -0.97
CA ARG A 563 -12.47 -12.23 -0.74
C ARG A 563 -12.87 -11.76 0.65
N ALA A 564 -11.97 -11.06 1.37
CA ALA A 564 -12.16 -10.62 2.74
C ALA A 564 -12.45 -11.78 3.72
N GLU A 565 -11.76 -12.91 3.55
CA GLU A 565 -11.88 -14.09 4.42
C GLU A 565 -10.57 -14.30 5.20
N ASP A 566 -10.66 -14.48 6.50
CA ASP A 566 -9.58 -15.04 7.32
C ASP A 566 -9.67 -16.57 7.29
N LEU A 567 -8.83 -17.17 6.48
CA LEU A 567 -8.83 -18.64 6.26
C LEU A 567 -8.28 -19.42 7.46
N MET A 568 -7.56 -18.77 8.36
CA MET A 568 -6.97 -19.38 9.54
C MET A 568 -7.96 -19.43 10.70
N MET A 569 -8.65 -18.31 10.98
CA MET A 569 -9.62 -18.19 12.07
C MET A 569 -11.07 -18.45 11.64
N GLY A 570 -11.32 -18.56 10.32
CA GLY A 570 -12.64 -18.83 9.76
C GLY A 570 -13.60 -17.64 9.86
N ALA A 571 -13.09 -16.43 9.65
CA ALA A 571 -13.92 -15.23 9.57
C ALA A 571 -14.15 -14.82 8.09
N PRO A 572 -15.36 -14.29 7.75
CA PRO A 572 -16.55 -14.17 8.60
C PRO A 572 -17.20 -15.52 8.89
N GLY A 573 -17.74 -15.67 10.11
CA GLY A 573 -18.39 -16.91 10.57
C GLY A 573 -19.90 -16.75 10.78
N GLU A 574 -20.60 -17.86 10.88
CA GLU A 574 -22.02 -17.88 11.20
C GLU A 574 -22.27 -17.46 12.66
N VAL A 575 -23.37 -16.80 12.88
CA VAL A 575 -23.85 -16.43 14.23
C VAL A 575 -25.03 -17.29 14.66
N THR A 576 -25.14 -17.55 15.95
CA THR A 576 -26.21 -18.39 16.49
C THR A 576 -27.57 -17.66 16.49
N ALA A 577 -28.65 -18.43 16.42
CA ALA A 577 -30.01 -17.87 16.53
C ALA A 577 -30.24 -17.13 17.88
N LYS A 578 -29.52 -17.48 18.94
CA LYS A 578 -29.54 -16.77 20.22
C LYS A 578 -28.94 -15.38 20.07
N GLN A 579 -27.75 -15.26 19.47
CA GLN A 579 -27.09 -13.97 19.21
C GLN A 579 -27.95 -13.04 18.35
N LEU A 580 -28.56 -13.56 17.27
CA LEU A 580 -29.46 -12.79 16.42
C LEU A 580 -30.67 -12.23 17.21
N ARG A 581 -31.30 -13.07 18.07
CA ARG A 581 -32.40 -12.61 18.95
C ARG A 581 -31.96 -11.54 19.93
N GLU A 582 -30.77 -11.72 20.55
CA GLU A 582 -30.23 -10.73 21.51
C GLU A 582 -29.89 -9.39 20.84
N LEU A 583 -29.54 -9.42 19.54
CA LEU A 583 -29.26 -8.25 18.73
C LEU A 583 -30.53 -7.68 18.03
N HIS A 584 -31.70 -8.33 18.17
CA HIS A 584 -32.94 -7.97 17.47
C HIS A 584 -32.77 -7.94 15.92
N ILE A 585 -31.98 -8.88 15.36
CA ILE A 585 -31.70 -8.97 13.92
C ILE A 585 -32.40 -10.22 13.34
N ARG A 586 -32.92 -10.06 12.13
CA ARG A 586 -33.41 -11.16 11.29
C ARG A 586 -32.64 -11.16 9.96
N LEU A 587 -32.07 -12.30 9.60
CA LEU A 587 -31.41 -12.49 8.30
C LEU A 587 -32.45 -12.61 7.20
N LEU A 588 -32.26 -11.91 6.11
CA LEU A 588 -32.99 -12.11 4.86
C LEU A 588 -32.28 -13.20 4.04
N PRO A 589 -33.03 -14.05 3.32
CA PRO A 589 -32.40 -14.99 2.41
C PRO A 589 -31.61 -14.25 1.32
N PRO A 590 -30.49 -14.81 0.83
CA PRO A 590 -29.75 -14.21 -0.26
C PRO A 590 -30.65 -13.94 -1.47
N SER A 591 -30.49 -12.77 -2.10
CA SER A 591 -31.20 -12.41 -3.32
C SER A 591 -30.84 -13.40 -4.44
N GLY A 592 -31.81 -14.22 -4.87
CA GLY A 592 -31.63 -15.26 -5.91
C GLY A 592 -32.06 -16.67 -5.51
N THR A 593 -32.22 -16.97 -4.21
CA THR A 593 -32.91 -18.18 -3.75
C THR A 593 -34.39 -17.83 -3.51
N ALA A 594 -35.23 -18.00 -4.51
CA ALA A 594 -36.67 -18.00 -4.29
C ALA A 594 -36.98 -19.06 -3.24
N ALA A 595 -37.29 -18.63 -2.02
CA ALA A 595 -37.79 -19.53 -1.00
C ALA A 595 -39.03 -20.21 -1.58
N LYS A 596 -38.98 -21.53 -1.75
CA LYS A 596 -40.20 -22.30 -1.91
C LYS A 596 -40.97 -22.07 -0.62
N ASP A 597 -42.01 -21.27 -0.71
CA ASP A 597 -42.93 -20.99 0.38
C ASP A 597 -43.57 -22.34 0.81
N PRO A 598 -43.30 -22.86 2.03
CA PRO A 598 -43.89 -24.12 2.45
C PRO A 598 -45.40 -24.00 2.73
N ALA A 599 -46.01 -22.84 2.55
CA ALA A 599 -47.43 -22.61 2.82
C ALA A 599 -48.36 -22.80 1.60
N ARG A 600 -47.85 -23.27 0.44
CA ARG A 600 -48.68 -23.48 -0.76
C ARG A 600 -48.91 -24.99 -1.13
N SER A 601 -48.83 -25.88 -0.19
CA SER A 601 -49.18 -27.26 -0.41
C SER A 601 -50.20 -27.75 0.63
N VAL A 602 -51.39 -27.20 0.66
CA VAL A 602 -52.61 -27.91 1.09
C VAL A 602 -53.80 -27.12 0.52
N ALA A 603 -54.31 -27.53 -0.63
CA ALA A 603 -55.68 -27.39 -0.99
C ALA A 603 -56.27 -28.82 -1.01
N PRO A 604 -57.23 -29.14 -0.16
CA PRO A 604 -57.99 -30.35 -0.33
C PRO A 604 -59.08 -30.14 -1.39
N GLU A 605 -59.37 -31.22 -2.11
CA GLU A 605 -60.58 -31.39 -2.91
C GLU A 605 -61.84 -31.20 -2.12
#